data_dd8c1da6448b7bfdbdcc76031968a27b
#
_entry.id   dd8c1da6448b7bfdbdcc76031968a27b
#
_cell.length_a   1.000
_cell.length_b   1.000
_cell.length_c   1.000
_cell.angle_alpha   90.00
_cell.angle_beta   90.00
_cell.angle_gamma   90.00
#
_symmetry.space_group_name_H-M   'P 1'
#
loop_
_entity.id
_entity.type
_entity.pdbx_description
1 polymer ?
#
loop_
_entity_poly.entity_id
_entity_poly.type
_entity_poly.pdbx_seq_one_letter_code
_entity_poly.pdbx_strand_id
1 'polypeptide(L)'
;ALLKRAEMPVTLEQLQTERARRGNYYENGADLHPQPGLREFLSALRAQGIRTGVASSTRSQLILTALDRLHLVSQFDVVICGDMVTRRKPDPEPYLRAAQLLGLAPGDCLVIEDSPAGIRAGKAAGCTVLGYTGSSIRQDVSAADLTLSDFHLYRQIPLFQNLSPF
;
A
#
# COMPACT_ATOMS: atom_id res chain seq x y z
N ALA A 1 -8.19 17.48 15.10
CA ALA A 1 -9.22 16.49 15.42
C ALA A 1 -8.62 15.14 15.88
N LEU A 2 -7.64 14.57 15.16
CA LEU A 2 -6.97 13.31 15.54
C LEU A 2 -6.19 13.42 16.86
N LEU A 3 -5.49 14.53 17.08
CA LEU A 3 -4.74 14.75 18.33
C LEU A 3 -5.63 14.84 19.57
N LYS A 4 -6.78 15.52 19.46
CA LYS A 4 -7.78 15.57 20.54
C LYS A 4 -8.39 14.18 20.84
N ARG A 5 -8.54 13.36 19.81
CA ARG A 5 -9.11 12.00 19.96
C ARG A 5 -8.13 11.00 20.59
N ALA A 6 -6.80 11.25 20.42
CA ALA A 6 -5.75 10.41 20.98
C ALA A 6 -5.25 10.91 22.36
N GLU A 7 -5.84 12.01 22.91
CA GLU A 7 -5.41 12.65 24.16
C GLU A 7 -3.88 12.89 24.22
N MET A 8 -3.29 13.16 23.06
CA MET A 8 -1.83 13.35 22.98
C MET A 8 -1.44 14.70 23.60
N PRO A 9 -0.44 14.75 24.49
CA PRO A 9 -0.01 15.97 25.17
C PRO A 9 0.82 16.92 24.28
N VAL A 10 0.65 16.83 22.96
CA VAL A 10 1.38 17.64 21.97
C VAL A 10 0.42 18.36 21.04
N THR A 11 0.77 19.57 20.62
CA THR A 11 -0.01 20.33 19.64
C THR A 11 0.33 19.89 18.22
N LEU A 12 -0.55 20.23 17.26
CA LEU A 12 -0.28 20.01 15.84
C LEU A 12 1.01 20.72 15.38
N GLU A 13 1.24 21.94 15.86
CA GLU A 13 2.44 22.72 15.56
C GLU A 13 3.71 22.05 16.07
N GLN A 14 3.68 21.54 17.29
CA GLN A 14 4.81 20.77 17.86
C GLN A 14 5.08 19.51 17.05
N LEU A 15 4.05 18.78 16.60
CA LEU A 15 4.24 17.64 15.73
C LEU A 15 4.80 18.00 14.36
N GLN A 16 4.35 19.12 13.77
CA GLN A 16 4.86 19.60 12.48
C GLN A 16 6.33 20.00 12.59
N THR A 17 6.68 20.74 13.66
CA THR A 17 8.05 21.15 13.95
C THR A 17 8.97 19.94 14.15
N GLU A 18 8.55 18.96 14.97
CA GLU A 18 9.33 17.76 15.21
C GLU A 18 9.49 16.91 13.95
N ARG A 19 8.45 16.82 13.12
CA ARG A 19 8.51 16.14 11.81
C ARG A 19 9.50 16.84 10.87
N ALA A 20 9.49 18.18 10.83
CA ALA A 20 10.43 18.96 10.03
C ALA A 20 11.88 18.77 10.53
N ARG A 21 12.09 18.73 11.84
CA ARG A 21 13.41 18.52 12.47
C ARG A 21 13.98 17.12 12.18
N ARG A 22 13.16 16.09 12.21
CA ARG A 22 13.58 14.69 11.92
C ARG A 22 13.85 14.46 10.43
N GLY A 23 13.40 15.37 9.58
CA GLY A 23 13.51 15.21 8.14
C GLY A 23 12.58 14.12 7.59
N ASN A 24 12.84 13.73 6.37
CA ASN A 24 12.04 12.71 5.68
C ASN A 24 12.49 11.30 6.09
N TYR A 25 11.62 10.56 6.73
CA TYR A 25 11.86 9.15 7.10
C TYR A 25 12.32 8.31 5.89
N TYR A 26 11.72 8.54 4.72
CA TYR A 26 12.06 7.80 3.50
C TYR A 26 13.45 8.16 2.94
N GLU A 27 13.99 9.34 3.27
CA GLU A 27 15.34 9.76 2.88
C GLU A 27 16.39 9.33 3.90
N ASN A 28 16.08 9.48 5.18
CA ASN A 28 17.03 9.37 6.28
C ASN A 28 16.85 8.13 7.16
N GLY A 29 15.74 7.39 7.01
CA GLY A 29 15.46 6.20 7.80
C GLY A 29 16.45 5.07 7.49
N ALA A 30 17.32 4.73 8.46
CA ALA A 30 18.25 3.60 8.32
C ALA A 30 17.51 2.24 8.23
N ASP A 31 16.29 2.17 8.78
CA ASP A 31 15.51 0.94 8.96
C ASP A 31 14.37 0.79 7.93
N LEU A 32 14.53 1.38 6.72
CA LEU A 32 13.55 1.18 5.67
C LEU A 32 13.74 -0.19 5.02
N HIS A 33 12.85 -1.11 5.31
CA HIS A 33 12.84 -2.46 4.77
C HIS A 33 11.48 -2.81 4.15
N PRO A 34 11.44 -3.64 3.10
CA PRO A 34 10.18 -4.17 2.61
C PRO A 34 9.57 -5.11 3.66
N GLN A 35 8.27 -5.28 3.64
CA GLN A 35 7.61 -6.29 4.47
C GLN A 35 8.18 -7.69 4.16
N PRO A 36 8.29 -8.57 5.18
CA PRO A 36 8.79 -9.93 4.98
C PRO A 36 8.07 -10.67 3.85
N GLY A 37 8.81 -11.32 2.95
CA GLY A 37 8.27 -12.07 1.82
C GLY A 37 7.75 -11.22 0.65
N LEU A 38 7.75 -9.88 0.75
CA LEU A 38 7.21 -9.02 -0.31
C LEU A 38 7.99 -9.15 -1.62
N ARG A 39 9.32 -9.27 -1.57
CA ARG A 39 10.15 -9.39 -2.78
C ARG A 39 9.84 -10.67 -3.54
N GLU A 40 9.79 -11.78 -2.83
CA GLU A 40 9.47 -13.10 -3.35
C GLU A 40 8.08 -13.13 -3.96
N PHE A 41 7.11 -12.52 -3.27
CA PHE A 41 5.75 -12.40 -3.76
C PHE A 41 5.68 -11.59 -5.05
N LEU A 42 6.27 -10.39 -5.10
CA LEU A 42 6.29 -9.54 -6.30
C LEU A 42 6.98 -10.25 -7.47
N SER A 43 8.08 -10.95 -7.22
CA SER A 43 8.79 -11.71 -8.22
C SER A 43 7.94 -12.86 -8.77
N ALA A 44 7.18 -13.57 -7.91
CA ALA A 44 6.25 -14.63 -8.33
C ALA A 44 5.11 -14.09 -9.21
N LEU A 45 4.54 -12.93 -8.86
CA LEU A 45 3.53 -12.26 -9.68
C LEU A 45 4.08 -11.93 -11.07
N ARG A 46 5.27 -11.34 -11.12
CA ARG A 46 5.92 -10.93 -12.36
C ARG A 46 6.26 -12.13 -13.27
N ALA A 47 6.71 -13.25 -12.71
CA ALA A 47 6.99 -14.48 -13.46
C ALA A 47 5.73 -15.03 -14.17
N GLN A 48 4.55 -14.73 -13.66
CA GLN A 48 3.25 -15.10 -14.25
C GLN A 48 2.66 -13.98 -15.15
N GLY A 49 3.40 -12.92 -15.41
CA GLY A 49 2.92 -11.80 -16.21
C GLY A 49 1.81 -10.98 -15.52
N ILE A 50 1.64 -11.11 -14.21
CA ILE A 50 0.65 -10.33 -13.44
C ILE A 50 1.17 -8.92 -13.28
N ARG A 51 0.39 -7.96 -13.75
CA ARG A 51 0.70 -6.53 -13.64
C ARG A 51 0.49 -6.05 -12.21
N THR A 52 1.38 -5.17 -11.74
CA THR A 52 1.39 -4.70 -10.37
C THR A 52 1.41 -3.18 -10.31
N GLY A 53 0.78 -2.61 -9.28
CA GLY A 53 0.75 -1.17 -9.07
C GLY A 53 0.82 -0.77 -7.60
N VAL A 54 1.30 0.44 -7.36
CA VAL A 54 1.24 1.09 -6.04
C VAL A 54 0.17 2.17 -6.07
N ALA A 55 -0.71 2.20 -5.06
CA ALA A 55 -1.62 3.30 -4.81
C ALA A 55 -1.43 3.80 -3.37
N SER A 56 -0.89 5.00 -3.20
CA SER A 56 -0.53 5.58 -1.90
C SER A 56 -1.17 6.95 -1.69
N SER A 57 -1.54 7.27 -0.44
CA SER A 57 -1.95 8.63 -0.05
C SER A 57 -0.77 9.58 0.18
N THR A 58 0.45 9.07 0.15
CA THR A 58 1.70 9.83 0.30
C THR A 58 2.07 10.53 -1.01
N ARG A 59 2.82 11.63 -0.92
CA ARG A 59 3.28 12.38 -2.10
C ARG A 59 4.26 11.56 -2.94
N SER A 60 4.26 11.79 -4.25
CA SER A 60 5.06 11.07 -5.24
C SER A 60 6.55 11.06 -4.92
N GLN A 61 7.13 12.21 -4.57
CA GLN A 61 8.55 12.30 -4.21
C GLN A 61 8.93 11.29 -3.11
N LEU A 62 8.10 11.18 -2.06
CA LEU A 62 8.38 10.30 -0.93
C LEU A 62 8.25 8.82 -1.30
N ILE A 63 7.23 8.48 -2.08
CA ILE A 63 7.02 7.10 -2.53
C ILE A 63 8.12 6.66 -3.49
N LEU A 64 8.49 7.50 -4.45
CA LEU A 64 9.57 7.17 -5.38
C LEU A 64 10.91 7.02 -4.66
N THR A 65 11.22 7.91 -3.70
CA THR A 65 12.42 7.76 -2.86
C THR A 65 12.41 6.43 -2.09
N ALA A 66 11.25 6.04 -1.51
CA ALA A 66 11.14 4.78 -0.78
C ALA A 66 11.33 3.58 -1.70
N LEU A 67 10.66 3.57 -2.85
CA LEU A 67 10.75 2.46 -3.82
C LEU A 67 12.16 2.32 -4.39
N ASP A 68 12.83 3.44 -4.68
CA ASP A 68 14.21 3.44 -5.17
C ASP A 68 15.17 2.86 -4.13
N ARG A 69 15.14 3.35 -2.91
CA ARG A 69 15.97 2.83 -1.81
C ARG A 69 15.71 1.35 -1.51
N LEU A 70 14.49 0.90 -1.69
CA LEU A 70 14.12 -0.50 -1.54
C LEU A 70 14.45 -1.33 -2.79
N HIS A 71 14.93 -0.71 -3.87
CA HIS A 71 15.12 -1.36 -5.18
C HIS A 71 13.85 -2.08 -5.68
N LEU A 72 12.69 -1.42 -5.51
CA LEU A 72 11.38 -1.96 -5.88
C LEU A 72 10.71 -1.19 -7.04
N VAL A 73 11.32 -0.11 -7.57
CA VAL A 73 10.72 0.69 -8.65
C VAL A 73 10.35 -0.19 -9.84
N SER A 74 11.28 -1.06 -10.28
CA SER A 74 11.09 -1.95 -11.42
C SER A 74 10.09 -3.09 -11.20
N GLN A 75 9.61 -3.26 -9.98
CA GLN A 75 8.61 -4.29 -9.64
C GLN A 75 7.18 -3.83 -9.92
N PHE A 76 6.97 -2.53 -10.19
CA PHE A 76 5.64 -1.97 -10.38
C PHE A 76 5.49 -1.35 -11.78
N ASP A 77 4.40 -1.67 -12.45
CA ASP A 77 4.03 -1.11 -13.76
C ASP A 77 3.41 0.27 -13.63
N VAL A 78 2.76 0.55 -12.49
CA VAL A 78 2.05 1.81 -12.21
C VAL A 78 2.29 2.26 -10.77
N VAL A 79 2.47 3.58 -10.58
CA VAL A 79 2.53 4.21 -9.26
C VAL A 79 1.57 5.39 -9.23
N ILE A 80 0.55 5.32 -8.36
CA ILE A 80 -0.41 6.40 -8.08
C ILE A 80 -0.16 6.94 -6.68
N CYS A 81 0.10 8.24 -6.59
CA CYS A 81 0.43 8.92 -5.34
C CYS A 81 -0.65 9.95 -4.95
N GLY A 82 -0.64 10.39 -3.69
CA GLY A 82 -1.66 11.27 -3.15
C GLY A 82 -1.71 12.68 -3.76
N ASP A 83 -0.69 13.11 -4.48
CA ASP A 83 -0.62 14.35 -5.25
C ASP A 83 -0.99 14.16 -6.73
N MET A 84 -1.27 12.94 -7.15
CA MET A 84 -1.71 12.59 -8.50
C MET A 84 -3.23 12.42 -8.61
N VAL A 85 -3.97 12.50 -7.50
CA VAL A 85 -5.42 12.30 -7.43
C VAL A 85 -6.10 13.49 -6.81
N THR A 86 -7.34 13.74 -7.23
CA THR A 86 -8.17 14.81 -6.66
C THR A 86 -8.74 14.39 -5.32
N ARG A 87 -9.19 13.15 -5.22
CA ARG A 87 -9.81 12.58 -4.02
C ARG A 87 -8.97 11.39 -3.54
N ARG A 88 -8.55 11.48 -2.29
CA ARG A 88 -7.73 10.47 -1.64
C ARG A 88 -8.60 9.40 -0.98
N LYS A 89 -8.00 8.25 -0.63
CA LYS A 89 -8.65 7.23 0.19
C LYS A 89 -9.36 7.87 1.41
N PRO A 90 -10.63 7.55 1.68
CA PRO A 90 -11.37 6.36 1.26
C PRO A 90 -12.09 6.48 -0.09
N ASP A 91 -11.89 7.53 -0.88
CA ASP A 91 -12.44 7.62 -2.24
C ASP A 91 -11.76 6.57 -3.14
N PRO A 92 -12.49 5.93 -4.08
CA PRO A 92 -11.95 4.90 -4.97
C PRO A 92 -11.00 5.44 -6.05
N GLU A 93 -10.92 6.75 -6.27
CA GLU A 93 -10.15 7.35 -7.38
C GLU A 93 -8.73 6.78 -7.53
N PRO A 94 -7.91 6.60 -6.45
CA PRO A 94 -6.56 6.07 -6.61
C PRO A 94 -6.51 4.68 -7.24
N TYR A 95 -7.43 3.80 -6.89
CA TYR A 95 -7.50 2.43 -7.42
C TYR A 95 -8.10 2.38 -8.82
N LEU A 96 -9.13 3.19 -9.08
CA LEU A 96 -9.70 3.32 -10.43
C LEU A 96 -8.65 3.83 -11.44
N ARG A 97 -7.84 4.81 -11.06
CA ARG A 97 -6.74 5.30 -11.90
C ARG A 97 -5.65 4.25 -12.10
N ALA A 98 -5.29 3.53 -11.04
CA ALA A 98 -4.31 2.45 -11.16
C ALA A 98 -4.81 1.36 -12.12
N ALA A 99 -6.04 0.88 -11.97
CA ALA A 99 -6.65 -0.11 -12.85
C ALA A 99 -6.71 0.37 -14.31
N GLN A 100 -7.13 1.62 -14.52
CA GLN A 100 -7.16 2.24 -15.85
C GLN A 100 -5.78 2.25 -16.53
N LEU A 101 -4.74 2.66 -15.82
CA LEU A 101 -3.37 2.70 -16.36
C LEU A 101 -2.79 1.29 -16.58
N LEU A 102 -3.19 0.33 -15.78
CA LEU A 102 -2.89 -1.08 -16.00
C LEU A 102 -3.71 -1.67 -17.16
N GLY A 103 -4.72 -0.99 -17.68
CA GLY A 103 -5.61 -1.49 -18.73
C GLY A 103 -6.47 -2.67 -18.24
N LEU A 104 -6.92 -2.64 -16.98
CA LEU A 104 -7.72 -3.70 -16.34
C LEU A 104 -9.07 -3.15 -15.87
N ALA A 105 -10.08 -4.02 -15.83
CA ALA A 105 -11.31 -3.70 -15.12
C ALA A 105 -11.05 -3.81 -13.59
N PRO A 106 -11.65 -2.94 -12.76
CA PRO A 106 -11.46 -3.00 -11.31
C PRO A 106 -11.82 -4.35 -10.70
N GLY A 107 -12.84 -5.04 -11.23
CA GLY A 107 -13.25 -6.38 -10.79
C GLY A 107 -12.19 -7.47 -11.02
N ASP A 108 -11.24 -7.24 -11.93
CA ASP A 108 -10.11 -8.14 -12.21
C ASP A 108 -8.87 -7.78 -11.37
N CYS A 109 -8.98 -6.79 -10.48
CA CYS A 109 -7.89 -6.31 -9.66
C CYS A 109 -8.03 -6.80 -8.21
N LEU A 110 -6.89 -7.18 -7.62
CA LEU A 110 -6.76 -7.39 -6.20
C LEU A 110 -6.04 -6.19 -5.57
N VAL A 111 -6.62 -5.63 -4.54
CA VAL A 111 -6.02 -4.59 -3.69
C VAL A 111 -5.49 -5.24 -2.42
N ILE A 112 -4.24 -4.98 -2.07
CA ILE A 112 -3.66 -5.38 -0.78
C ILE A 112 -3.51 -4.11 0.07
N GLU A 113 -4.15 -4.10 1.25
CA GLU A 113 -4.26 -2.92 2.10
C GLU A 113 -4.19 -3.25 3.60
N ASP A 114 -3.61 -2.35 4.37
CA ASP A 114 -3.50 -2.47 5.82
C ASP A 114 -4.35 -1.43 6.58
N SER A 115 -5.02 -0.54 5.86
CA SER A 115 -5.79 0.56 6.45
C SER A 115 -7.29 0.48 6.17
N PRO A 116 -8.16 0.84 7.15
CA PRO A 116 -9.61 0.90 6.93
C PRO A 116 -10.01 1.83 5.77
N ALA A 117 -9.28 2.93 5.58
CA ALA A 117 -9.55 3.88 4.49
C ALA A 117 -9.21 3.28 3.12
N GLY A 118 -8.09 2.55 3.02
CA GLY A 118 -7.69 1.89 1.79
C GLY A 118 -8.62 0.73 1.43
N ILE A 119 -9.04 -0.07 2.43
CA ILE A 119 -10.00 -1.16 2.22
C ILE A 119 -11.33 -0.61 1.68
N ARG A 120 -11.87 0.46 2.29
CA ARG A 120 -13.09 1.11 1.79
C ARG A 120 -12.91 1.61 0.36
N ALA A 121 -11.76 2.22 0.05
CA ALA A 121 -11.47 2.71 -1.30
C ALA A 121 -11.40 1.57 -2.33
N GLY A 122 -10.74 0.46 -2.01
CA GLY A 122 -10.66 -0.73 -2.87
C GLY A 122 -12.04 -1.36 -3.12
N LYS A 123 -12.84 -1.52 -2.06
CA LYS A 123 -14.22 -2.02 -2.17
C LYS A 123 -15.10 -1.08 -3.01
N ALA A 124 -14.99 0.23 -2.79
CA ALA A 124 -15.74 1.23 -3.56
C ALA A 124 -15.30 1.30 -5.03
N ALA A 125 -14.08 0.93 -5.34
CA ALA A 125 -13.59 0.78 -6.72
C ALA A 125 -14.14 -0.48 -7.41
N GLY A 126 -14.70 -1.44 -6.68
CA GLY A 126 -15.16 -2.73 -7.18
C GLY A 126 -14.06 -3.80 -7.25
N CYS A 127 -12.94 -3.58 -6.56
CA CYS A 127 -11.85 -4.56 -6.49
C CYS A 127 -12.11 -5.61 -5.39
N THR A 128 -11.51 -6.79 -5.55
CA THR A 128 -11.31 -7.70 -4.42
C THR A 128 -10.25 -7.11 -3.49
N VAL A 129 -10.48 -7.16 -2.17
CA VAL A 129 -9.56 -6.55 -1.19
C VAL A 129 -9.02 -7.60 -0.23
N LEU A 130 -7.70 -7.67 -0.13
CA LEU A 130 -6.97 -8.45 0.84
C LEU A 130 -6.41 -7.53 1.92
N GLY A 131 -6.85 -7.73 3.16
CA GLY A 131 -6.38 -7.00 4.34
C GLY A 131 -5.04 -7.56 4.82
N TYR A 132 -3.99 -6.73 4.82
CA TYR A 132 -2.69 -7.11 5.34
C TYR A 132 -2.58 -6.78 6.83
N THR A 133 -2.31 -7.79 7.65
CA THR A 133 -2.22 -7.68 9.12
C THR A 133 -0.79 -7.70 9.65
N GLY A 134 0.22 -7.85 8.78
CA GLY A 134 1.63 -7.91 9.15
C GLY A 134 2.30 -6.55 9.36
N SER A 135 1.59 -5.44 9.16
CA SER A 135 2.10 -4.08 9.41
C SER A 135 2.43 -3.87 10.90
N SER A 136 3.48 -3.10 11.18
CA SER A 136 3.88 -2.74 12.55
C SER A 136 2.80 -1.94 13.28
N ILE A 137 1.99 -1.17 12.54
CA ILE A 137 0.82 -0.45 13.06
C ILE A 137 -0.42 -1.30 12.77
N ARG A 138 -0.97 -1.91 13.80
CA ARG A 138 -2.19 -2.71 13.67
C ARG A 138 -3.39 -1.80 13.43
N GLN A 139 -4.14 -2.10 12.39
CA GLN A 139 -5.40 -1.42 12.04
C GLN A 139 -6.51 -2.46 11.81
N ASP A 140 -7.75 -2.00 11.83
CA ASP A 140 -8.89 -2.86 11.56
C ASP A 140 -9.00 -3.14 10.06
N VAL A 141 -8.79 -4.40 9.68
CA VAL A 141 -8.91 -4.89 8.30
C VAL A 141 -10.13 -5.81 8.11
N SER A 142 -11.03 -5.88 9.07
CA SER A 142 -12.18 -6.80 9.09
C SER A 142 -13.14 -6.63 7.90
N ALA A 143 -13.15 -5.45 7.26
CA ALA A 143 -13.97 -5.18 6.08
C ALA A 143 -13.37 -5.70 4.76
N ALA A 144 -12.17 -6.28 4.77
CA ALA A 144 -11.56 -6.92 3.61
C ALA A 144 -12.21 -8.27 3.28
N ASP A 145 -12.09 -8.72 2.04
CA ASP A 145 -12.63 -10.01 1.59
C ASP A 145 -11.77 -11.19 2.07
N LEU A 146 -10.47 -10.97 2.18
CA LEU A 146 -9.46 -11.95 2.57
C LEU A 146 -8.46 -11.28 3.51
N THR A 147 -7.65 -12.06 4.23
CA THR A 147 -6.57 -11.53 5.07
C THR A 147 -5.25 -12.26 4.82
N LEU A 148 -4.15 -11.54 4.99
CA LEU A 148 -2.79 -12.07 4.92
C LEU A 148 -1.94 -11.41 6.01
N SER A 149 -1.23 -12.20 6.79
CA SER A 149 -0.36 -11.71 7.88
C SER A 149 1.12 -11.61 7.51
N ASP A 150 1.55 -12.37 6.51
CA ASP A 150 2.94 -12.44 6.05
C ASP A 150 2.94 -12.78 4.56
N PHE A 151 3.73 -12.05 3.76
CA PHE A 151 3.80 -12.31 2.32
C PHE A 151 4.42 -13.68 1.98
N HIS A 152 5.21 -14.31 2.83
CA HIS A 152 5.65 -15.70 2.62
C HIS A 152 4.47 -16.69 2.56
N LEU A 153 3.34 -16.34 3.16
CA LEU A 153 2.13 -17.18 3.21
C LEU A 153 1.20 -16.97 2.02
N TYR A 154 1.59 -16.16 1.01
CA TYR A 154 0.70 -15.80 -0.10
C TYR A 154 0.07 -17.02 -0.81
N ARG A 155 0.77 -18.16 -0.87
CA ARG A 155 0.26 -19.39 -1.48
C ARG A 155 -0.90 -20.04 -0.73
N GLN A 156 -1.13 -19.66 0.53
CA GLN A 156 -2.30 -20.10 1.29
C GLN A 156 -3.57 -19.38 0.85
N ILE A 157 -3.43 -18.27 0.13
CA ILE A 157 -4.55 -17.54 -0.47
C ILE A 157 -4.95 -18.23 -1.76
N PRO A 158 -6.23 -18.64 -1.94
CA PRO A 158 -6.69 -19.40 -3.12
C PRO A 158 -6.30 -18.76 -4.46
N LEU A 159 -6.32 -17.42 -4.53
CA LEU A 159 -5.95 -16.65 -5.73
C LEU A 159 -4.48 -16.85 -6.16
N PHE A 160 -3.61 -17.27 -5.25
CA PHE A 160 -2.15 -17.36 -5.48
C PHE A 160 -1.60 -18.78 -5.42
N GLN A 161 -2.45 -19.80 -5.24
CA GLN A 161 -2.02 -21.21 -5.10
C GLN A 161 -1.22 -21.71 -6.30
N ASN A 162 -1.53 -21.23 -7.50
CA ASN A 162 -0.88 -21.62 -8.74
C ASN A 162 0.31 -20.74 -9.15
N LEU A 163 0.72 -19.79 -8.33
CA LEU A 163 1.93 -19.03 -8.58
C LEU A 163 3.14 -19.96 -8.43
N SER A 164 3.86 -20.20 -9.54
CA SER A 164 5.07 -21.02 -9.52
C SER A 164 6.14 -20.44 -8.59
N PRO A 165 6.90 -21.30 -7.87
CA PRO A 165 8.15 -20.88 -7.27
C PRO A 165 9.15 -20.53 -8.37
N PHE A 166 10.15 -19.69 -8.03
CA PHE A 166 11.32 -19.42 -8.88
C PHE A 166 12.15 -20.67 -9.08
#